data_cba0435b4496bee4955cac7ee75cfa7c
#
_entry.id   cba0435b4496bee4955cac7ee75cfa7c
#
_cell.length_a   1.000
_cell.length_b   1.000
_cell.length_c   1.000
_cell.angle_alpha   90.00
_cell.angle_beta   90.00
_cell.angle_gamma   90.00
#
_symmetry.space_group_name_H-M   'P 1'
#
loop_
_entity.id
_entity.type
_entity.pdbx_description
1 polymer ?
#
loop_
_entity_poly.entity_id
_entity_poly.type
_entity_poly.pdbx_seq_one_letter_code
_entity_poly.pdbx_strand_id
1 'polypeptide(L)' 'MTSTLPQRFGRVVRRTREDRGWSQEQLAGRADLNRSYLGEIERGTVMPSIETAAKLAAALGESLSSLIARFELGTPA' A
#
# COMPACT_ATOMS: atom_id res chain seq x y z
N MET A 1 -4.45 0.18 -20.92
CA MET A 1 -3.59 -0.87 -20.39
C MET A 1 -4.03 -1.27 -18.99
N THR A 2 -3.97 -2.55 -18.71
CA THR A 2 -4.45 -3.08 -17.45
C THR A 2 -3.35 -3.02 -16.39
N SER A 3 -3.64 -2.45 -15.24
CA SER A 3 -2.70 -2.44 -14.13
C SER A 3 -2.67 -3.82 -13.48
N THR A 4 -1.48 -4.24 -13.03
CA THR A 4 -1.35 -5.49 -12.28
C THR A 4 -1.83 -5.28 -10.85
N LEU A 5 -2.08 -6.38 -10.13
CA LEU A 5 -2.45 -6.29 -8.71
C LEU A 5 -1.40 -5.56 -7.89
N PRO A 6 -0.10 -5.88 -8.04
CA PRO A 6 0.91 -5.12 -7.29
C PRO A 6 0.87 -3.63 -7.58
N GLN A 7 0.66 -3.24 -8.84
CA GLN A 7 0.59 -1.83 -9.20
C GLN A 7 -0.61 -1.15 -8.54
N ARG A 8 -1.77 -1.81 -8.56
CA ARG A 8 -2.98 -1.27 -7.94
C ARG A 8 -2.84 -1.16 -6.43
N PHE A 9 -2.28 -2.20 -5.81
CA PHE A 9 -2.05 -2.19 -4.38
C PHE A 9 -1.09 -1.06 -3.99
N GLY A 10 0.02 -0.96 -4.71
CA GLY A 10 1.02 0.07 -4.44
C GLY A 10 0.44 1.47 -4.59
N ARG A 11 -0.43 1.67 -5.57
CA ARG A 11 -1.06 2.96 -5.80
C ARG A 11 -1.99 3.35 -4.64
N VAL A 12 -2.75 2.38 -4.13
CA VAL A 12 -3.63 2.64 -2.99
C VAL A 12 -2.80 2.97 -1.74
N VAL A 13 -1.74 2.22 -1.50
CA VAL A 13 -0.84 2.50 -0.37
C VAL A 13 -0.28 3.91 -0.47
N ARG A 14 0.24 4.25 -1.63
CA ARG A 14 0.83 5.58 -1.83
C ARG A 14 -0.20 6.69 -1.63
N ARG A 15 -1.37 6.55 -2.24
CA ARG A 15 -2.42 7.56 -2.14
C ARG A 15 -2.88 7.74 -0.69
N THR A 16 -3.08 6.64 0.01
CA THR A 16 -3.50 6.71 1.40
C THR A 16 -2.43 7.36 2.26
N ARG A 17 -1.17 7.03 2.00
CA ARG A 17 -0.04 7.66 2.69
C ARG A 17 -0.02 9.17 2.44
N GLU A 18 -0.17 9.56 1.18
CA GLU A 18 -0.14 10.99 0.81
C GLU A 18 -1.32 11.74 1.42
N ASP A 19 -2.49 11.10 1.50
CA ASP A 19 -3.65 11.71 2.13
C ASP A 19 -3.41 12.02 3.60
N ARG A 20 -2.50 11.28 4.25
CA ARG A 20 -2.15 11.54 5.64
C ARG A 20 -0.99 12.51 5.78
N GLY A 21 -0.44 12.95 4.66
CA GLY A 21 0.69 13.88 4.69
C GLY A 21 1.99 13.23 5.11
N TRP A 22 2.12 11.92 4.96
CA TRP A 22 3.31 11.18 5.41
C TRP A 22 4.28 10.94 4.26
N SER A 23 5.58 10.93 4.60
CA SER A 23 6.62 10.48 3.68
C SER A 23 6.66 8.96 3.68
N GLN A 24 7.37 8.39 2.70
CA GLN A 24 7.61 6.94 2.69
C GLN A 24 8.32 6.51 3.96
N GLU A 25 9.28 7.31 4.43
CA GLU A 25 10.03 7.00 5.63
C GLU A 25 9.10 6.93 6.84
N GLN A 26 8.16 7.85 6.93
CA GLN A 26 7.21 7.87 8.05
C GLN A 26 6.31 6.64 8.02
N LEU A 27 5.79 6.28 6.86
CA LEU A 27 4.94 5.10 6.78
C LEU A 27 5.75 3.83 7.05
N ALA A 28 6.95 3.73 6.50
CA ALA A 28 7.79 2.56 6.72
C ALA A 28 8.07 2.37 8.21
N GLY A 29 8.37 3.46 8.92
CA GLY A 29 8.58 3.41 10.36
C GLY A 29 7.35 2.94 11.11
N ARG A 30 6.18 3.44 10.73
CA ARG A 30 4.93 3.06 11.40
C ARG A 30 4.54 1.61 11.10
N ALA A 31 4.91 1.10 9.95
CA ALA A 31 4.59 -0.26 9.54
C ALA A 31 5.70 -1.25 9.87
N ASP A 32 6.79 -0.77 10.47
CA ASP A 32 7.95 -1.60 10.78
C ASP A 32 8.49 -2.28 9.51
N LEU A 33 8.67 -1.48 8.46
CA LEU A 33 9.18 -1.93 7.18
C LEU A 33 10.42 -1.13 6.80
N ASN A 34 11.24 -1.74 5.96
CA ASN A 34 12.36 -1.04 5.33
C ASN A 34 11.80 -0.04 4.31
N ARG A 35 12.34 1.18 4.30
CA ARG A 35 11.86 2.23 3.40
C ARG A 35 12.03 1.84 1.93
N SER A 36 13.14 1.19 1.58
CA SER A 36 13.38 0.76 0.20
C SER A 36 12.35 -0.25 -0.26
N TYR A 37 11.97 -1.17 0.63
CA TYR A 37 10.95 -2.16 0.34
C TYR A 37 9.59 -1.50 0.14
N LEU A 38 9.25 -0.55 1.01
CA LEU A 38 8.01 0.21 0.83
C LEU A 38 7.99 0.92 -0.51
N GLY A 39 9.12 1.48 -0.93
CA GLY A 39 9.22 2.11 -2.24
C GLY A 39 8.92 1.14 -3.37
N GLU A 40 9.42 -0.09 -3.26
CA GLU A 40 9.13 -1.12 -4.25
C GLU A 40 7.65 -1.49 -4.27
N ILE A 41 7.04 -1.58 -3.10
CA ILE A 41 5.60 -1.86 -3.00
C ILE A 41 4.80 -0.76 -3.68
N GLU A 42 5.13 0.49 -3.40
CA GLU A 42 4.38 1.61 -3.98
C GLU A 42 4.56 1.71 -5.48
N ARG A 43 5.72 1.30 -5.99
CA ARG A 43 5.96 1.29 -7.44
C ARG A 43 5.32 0.10 -8.14
N GLY A 44 4.83 -0.87 -7.37
CA GLY A 44 4.19 -2.05 -7.93
C GLY A 44 5.15 -3.08 -8.48
N THR A 45 6.41 -3.04 -8.07
CA THR A 45 7.41 -4.00 -8.52
C THR A 45 7.40 -5.30 -7.72
N VAL A 46 6.77 -5.28 -6.54
CA VAL A 46 6.61 -6.47 -5.71
C VAL A 46 5.21 -6.47 -5.13
N MET A 47 4.69 -7.66 -4.85
CA MET A 47 3.45 -7.81 -4.10
C MET A 47 3.82 -8.33 -2.73
N PRO A 48 3.52 -7.59 -1.65
CA PRO A 48 3.89 -8.04 -0.31
C PRO A 48 3.04 -9.23 0.13
N SER A 49 3.52 -9.94 1.13
CA SER A 49 2.75 -11.00 1.77
C SER A 49 1.51 -10.38 2.45
N ILE A 50 0.56 -11.24 2.78
CA ILE A 50 -0.63 -10.80 3.52
C ILE A 50 -0.22 -10.18 4.85
N GLU A 51 0.77 -10.74 5.51
CA GLU A 51 1.26 -10.20 6.78
C GLU A 51 1.77 -8.77 6.61
N THR A 52 2.57 -8.53 5.59
CA THR A 52 3.10 -7.19 5.32
C THR A 52 1.96 -6.24 4.93
N ALA A 53 1.03 -6.71 4.12
CA ALA A 53 -0.14 -5.90 3.75
C ALA A 53 -0.95 -5.52 4.99
N ALA A 54 -1.10 -6.44 5.95
CA ALA A 54 -1.80 -6.16 7.19
C ALA A 54 -1.07 -5.11 8.03
N LYS A 55 0.27 -5.17 8.07
CA LYS A 55 1.05 -4.16 8.77
C LYS A 55 0.85 -2.78 8.15
N LEU A 56 0.82 -2.72 6.83
CA LEU A 56 0.58 -1.46 6.13
C LEU A 56 -0.81 -0.92 6.43
N ALA A 57 -1.82 -1.78 6.38
CA ALA A 57 -3.19 -1.38 6.69
C ALA A 57 -3.28 -0.81 8.10
N ALA A 58 -2.73 -1.52 9.07
CA ALA A 58 -2.75 -1.08 10.46
C ALA A 58 -2.05 0.28 10.62
N ALA A 59 -0.90 0.44 9.99
CA ALA A 59 -0.14 1.69 10.07
C ALA A 59 -0.94 2.84 9.45
N LEU A 60 -1.73 2.56 8.42
CA LEU A 60 -2.56 3.56 7.77
C LEU A 60 -3.89 3.78 8.49
N GLY A 61 -4.16 3.04 9.56
CA GLY A 61 -5.40 3.17 10.32
C GLY A 61 -6.60 2.52 9.64
N GLU A 62 -6.36 1.51 8.81
CA GLU A 62 -7.42 0.83 8.08
C GLU A 62 -7.35 -0.67 8.33
N SER A 63 -8.46 -1.37 8.09
CA SER A 63 -8.43 -2.82 8.11
C SER A 63 -7.83 -3.33 6.80
N LEU A 64 -7.30 -4.54 6.83
CA LEU A 64 -6.77 -5.15 5.61
C LEU A 64 -7.87 -5.30 4.56
N SER A 65 -9.08 -5.68 5.00
CA SER A 65 -10.21 -5.84 4.07
C SER A 65 -10.59 -4.52 3.41
N SER A 66 -10.56 -3.41 4.16
CA SER A 66 -10.83 -2.09 3.58
C SER A 66 -9.79 -1.72 2.54
N LEU A 67 -8.53 -1.99 2.85
CA LEU A 67 -7.44 -1.68 1.93
C LEU A 67 -7.57 -2.49 0.65
N ILE A 68 -7.87 -3.79 0.79
CA ILE A 68 -8.06 -4.67 -0.37
C ILE A 68 -9.24 -4.22 -1.21
N ALA A 69 -10.37 -3.89 -0.56
CA ALA A 69 -11.55 -3.44 -1.27
C ALA A 69 -11.26 -2.21 -2.12
N ARG A 70 -10.40 -1.31 -1.63
CA ARG A 70 -10.09 -0.09 -2.35
C ARG A 70 -9.35 -0.34 -3.64
N PHE A 71 -8.39 -1.26 -3.66
CA PHE A 71 -7.67 -1.49 -4.91
C PHE A 71 -8.42 -2.41 -5.86
N GLU A 72 -9.35 -3.22 -5.37
CA GLU A 72 -10.20 -4.02 -6.23
C GLU A 72 -11.31 -3.17 -6.86
N LEU A 73 -12.05 -2.46 -6.00
CA LEU A 73 -13.22 -1.69 -6.43
C LEU A 73 -12.83 -0.40 -7.12
N GLY A 74 -11.68 0.15 -6.77
CA GLY A 74 -11.20 1.38 -7.37
C GLY A 74 -10.60 1.20 -8.74
N THR A 75 -10.59 -0.02 -9.26
CA THR A 75 -10.03 -0.28 -10.57
C THR A 75 -11.11 -0.07 -11.61
N PRO A 76 -10.89 0.85 -12.53
CA PRO A 76 -11.87 1.01 -13.60
C PRO A 76 -11.90 -0.26 -14.43
N ALA A 77 -13.06 -0.59 -14.81
CA ALA A 77 -13.27 -1.73 -15.67
C ALA A 77 -12.57 -1.49 -16.99
#